data_3ea7a15cc1905c362f440a4a5561830b
#
_entry.id   3ea7a15cc1905c362f440a4a5561830b
#
_cell.length_a   1.000
_cell.length_b   1.000
_cell.length_c   1.000
_cell.angle_alpha   90.00
_cell.angle_beta   90.00
_cell.angle_gamma   90.00
#
_symmetry.space_group_name_H-M   'P 1'
#
loop_
_entity.id
_entity.type
_entity.pdbx_description
1 polymer ?
#
loop_
_entity_poly.entity_id
_entity_poly.type
_entity_poly.pdbx_seq_one_letter_code
_entity_poly.pdbx_strand_id
1 'polypeptide(L)'
;MKKGLIIAAISLVTLLCSCPKEIKFNGVYDGEKLVLYSFANLNTRLTARVYKSRFFLAKDYNYEYELIDNVELSVDVNGDRQYPFVREGNNYVSEYVPQEGDHIKVTASHKDFKTVYGETDVPKRPKFGIDSYKVTQSSRLEFDLTIQDPEEEDNYYRLNAWQYQKFEWEEAEFLWINHSIYSNDPIFNSSQLGSYIDKIDGSDPKVPDFFDDGAFDGSSHCFRFWINFDHHEEDKSDDIRPEDFKLTVDAVSESLYRYSLSREAANNMDGIAVIFGEPVSIYNNIVNGIGCVGAVSRLQFSFDGRYQ
;
A
#
# COMPACT_ATOMS: atom_id res chain seq x y z
N MET A 1 32.72 -5.04 53.13
CA MET A 1 33.01 -4.65 51.75
C MET A 1 33.34 -5.83 50.82
N LYS A 2 34.17 -6.79 51.17
CA LYS A 2 34.54 -7.92 50.26
C LYS A 2 33.37 -8.85 49.88
N LYS A 3 32.40 -9.13 50.78
CA LYS A 3 31.25 -9.99 50.48
C LYS A 3 30.25 -9.38 49.48
N GLY A 4 30.04 -8.06 49.51
CA GLY A 4 29.17 -7.36 48.52
C GLY A 4 29.75 -7.35 47.11
N LEU A 5 31.07 -7.25 47.01
CA LEU A 5 31.75 -7.25 45.69
C LEU A 5 31.69 -8.63 45.02
N ILE A 6 31.72 -9.72 45.80
CA ILE A 6 31.62 -11.10 45.28
C ILE A 6 30.20 -11.40 44.81
N ILE A 7 29.17 -10.91 45.50
CA ILE A 7 27.77 -11.10 45.10
C ILE A 7 27.49 -10.30 43.81
N ALA A 8 27.99 -9.06 43.69
CA ALA A 8 27.87 -8.27 42.49
C ALA A 8 28.59 -8.91 41.28
N ALA A 9 29.76 -9.50 41.48
CA ALA A 9 30.49 -10.19 40.42
C ALA A 9 29.77 -11.47 39.96
N ILE A 10 29.20 -12.25 40.88
CA ILE A 10 28.42 -13.44 40.53
C ILE A 10 27.14 -13.06 39.78
N SER A 11 26.44 -12.00 40.19
CA SER A 11 25.24 -11.51 39.50
C SER A 11 25.56 -11.00 38.10
N LEU A 12 26.73 -10.37 37.87
CA LEU A 12 27.15 -9.93 36.56
C LEU A 12 27.52 -11.08 35.59
N VAL A 13 28.12 -12.14 36.13
CA VAL A 13 28.49 -13.34 35.35
C VAL A 13 27.23 -14.14 34.92
N THR A 14 26.19 -14.18 35.75
CA THR A 14 24.91 -14.86 35.36
C THR A 14 24.17 -14.11 34.29
N LEU A 15 24.30 -12.78 34.18
CA LEU A 15 23.70 -11.98 33.10
C LEU A 15 24.43 -12.16 31.77
N LEU A 16 25.70 -12.57 31.79
CA LEU A 16 26.49 -12.78 30.55
C LEU A 16 26.35 -14.24 30.02
N CYS A 17 25.73 -15.15 30.74
CA CYS A 17 25.48 -16.53 30.31
C CYS A 17 24.14 -16.68 29.58
N SER A 18 23.61 -15.64 28.96
CA SER A 18 22.50 -15.80 28.00
C SER A 18 23.07 -16.46 26.74
N CYS A 19 23.14 -17.79 26.73
CA CYS A 19 23.37 -18.54 25.51
C CYS A 19 22.26 -18.16 24.52
N PRO A 20 22.58 -17.69 23.31
CA PRO A 20 21.58 -17.55 22.26
C PRO A 20 20.98 -18.93 22.01
N LYS A 21 19.73 -19.12 22.43
CA LYS A 21 18.99 -20.33 22.10
C LYS A 21 18.74 -20.26 20.60
N GLU A 22 19.39 -21.12 19.82
CA GLU A 22 19.03 -21.28 18.41
C GLU A 22 17.54 -21.62 18.35
N ILE A 23 16.75 -20.69 17.79
CA ILE A 23 15.34 -20.96 17.51
C ILE A 23 15.34 -21.88 16.28
N LYS A 24 15.10 -23.16 16.52
CA LYS A 24 14.93 -24.11 15.41
C LYS A 24 13.57 -23.85 14.78
N PHE A 25 13.57 -23.54 13.48
CA PHE A 25 12.36 -23.48 12.71
C PHE A 25 11.75 -24.89 12.61
N ASN A 26 10.60 -25.09 13.25
CA ASN A 26 9.84 -26.34 13.24
C ASN A 26 8.69 -26.32 12.21
N GLY A 27 8.61 -25.30 11.36
CA GLY A 27 7.63 -25.20 10.28
C GLY A 27 7.94 -26.15 9.13
N VAL A 28 6.91 -26.60 8.44
CA VAL A 28 7.05 -27.37 7.20
C VAL A 28 7.40 -26.40 6.07
N TYR A 29 8.57 -26.60 5.46
CA TYR A 29 8.90 -25.88 4.24
C TYR A 29 8.39 -26.66 3.03
N ASP A 30 7.34 -26.15 2.38
CA ASP A 30 6.67 -26.79 1.24
C ASP A 30 7.45 -26.65 -0.09
N GLY A 31 8.68 -26.16 -0.04
CA GLY A 31 9.48 -25.87 -1.22
C GLY A 31 9.26 -24.47 -1.78
N GLU A 32 9.99 -24.18 -2.84
CA GLU A 32 9.89 -22.92 -3.57
C GLU A 32 8.56 -22.83 -4.34
N LYS A 33 7.97 -21.66 -4.39
CA LYS A 33 6.69 -21.39 -5.06
C LYS A 33 6.84 -20.22 -6.04
N LEU A 34 5.99 -20.18 -7.04
CA LEU A 34 5.82 -18.96 -7.84
C LEU A 34 5.20 -17.85 -6.99
N VAL A 35 5.75 -16.66 -7.15
CA VAL A 35 5.20 -15.42 -6.57
C VAL A 35 4.67 -14.58 -7.72
N LEU A 36 3.36 -14.34 -7.74
CA LEU A 36 2.67 -13.62 -8.80
C LEU A 36 2.11 -12.29 -8.25
N TYR A 37 2.50 -11.19 -8.86
CA TYR A 37 1.89 -9.88 -8.64
C TYR A 37 1.34 -9.33 -9.94
N SER A 38 0.07 -8.94 -9.92
CA SER A 38 -0.58 -8.23 -11.03
C SER A 38 -1.61 -7.25 -10.48
N PHE A 39 -1.46 -5.97 -10.84
CA PHE A 39 -2.38 -4.93 -10.39
C PHE A 39 -2.98 -4.24 -11.61
N ALA A 40 -4.26 -4.52 -11.85
CA ALA A 40 -5.02 -3.91 -12.91
C ALA A 40 -5.26 -2.42 -12.62
N ASN A 41 -5.05 -1.58 -13.62
CA ASN A 41 -5.36 -0.15 -13.56
C ASN A 41 -6.09 0.24 -14.83
N LEU A 42 -7.17 0.98 -14.70
CA LEU A 42 -7.93 1.48 -15.86
C LEU A 42 -7.02 2.32 -16.77
N ASN A 43 -7.28 2.25 -18.08
CA ASN A 43 -6.57 3.00 -19.11
C ASN A 43 -5.09 2.63 -19.32
N THR A 44 -4.59 1.58 -18.67
CA THR A 44 -3.22 1.06 -18.88
C THR A 44 -3.26 -0.41 -19.21
N ARG A 45 -2.30 -0.88 -20.03
CA ARG A 45 -2.15 -2.32 -20.31
C ARG A 45 -1.87 -3.07 -19.00
N LEU A 46 -2.52 -4.22 -18.81
CA LEU A 46 -2.31 -5.04 -17.63
C LEU A 46 -0.87 -5.55 -17.58
N THR A 47 -0.25 -5.41 -16.41
CA THR A 47 1.12 -5.89 -16.16
C THR A 47 1.16 -6.91 -15.04
N ALA A 48 2.13 -7.82 -15.12
CA ALA A 48 2.40 -8.78 -14.07
C ALA A 48 3.91 -8.93 -13.83
N ARG A 49 4.26 -9.38 -12.62
CA ARG A 49 5.62 -9.78 -12.24
C ARG A 49 5.59 -11.17 -11.64
N VAL A 50 6.54 -11.99 -12.02
CA VAL A 50 6.66 -13.35 -11.48
C VAL A 50 8.06 -13.57 -10.96
N TYR A 51 8.13 -14.05 -9.72
CA TYR A 51 9.37 -14.34 -9.01
C TYR A 51 9.33 -15.75 -8.44
N LYS A 52 10.48 -16.21 -7.97
CA LYS A 52 10.62 -17.41 -7.16
C LYS A 52 10.65 -17.05 -5.68
N SER A 53 9.83 -17.70 -4.87
CA SER A 53 9.91 -17.53 -3.42
C SER A 53 11.21 -18.11 -2.89
N ARG A 54 11.73 -17.52 -1.82
CA ARG A 54 12.92 -18.00 -1.13
C ARG A 54 12.62 -18.33 0.32
N PHE A 55 13.33 -19.33 0.83
CA PHE A 55 13.26 -19.64 2.24
C PHE A 55 14.08 -18.62 3.04
N PHE A 56 13.44 -17.90 3.97
CA PHE A 56 14.07 -16.80 4.70
C PHE A 56 15.27 -17.22 5.60
N LEU A 57 15.38 -18.52 5.94
CA LEU A 57 16.52 -19.09 6.66
C LEU A 57 17.59 -19.71 5.75
N ALA A 58 17.52 -19.50 4.43
CA ALA A 58 18.57 -19.98 3.53
C ALA A 58 19.89 -19.26 3.83
N LYS A 59 20.98 -20.00 3.85
CA LYS A 59 22.33 -19.46 4.18
C LYS A 59 22.79 -18.37 3.19
N ASP A 60 22.33 -18.47 1.93
CA ASP A 60 22.67 -17.55 0.85
C ASP A 60 21.54 -16.56 0.60
N TYR A 61 20.92 -16.05 1.67
CA TYR A 61 19.84 -15.10 1.55
C TYR A 61 20.32 -13.79 0.91
N ASN A 62 19.96 -13.60 -0.35
CA ASN A 62 20.10 -12.34 -1.07
C ASN A 62 18.75 -11.63 -1.07
N TYR A 63 18.73 -10.33 -0.76
CA TYR A 63 17.49 -9.51 -0.74
C TYR A 63 16.92 -9.23 -2.13
N GLU A 64 17.63 -9.57 -3.20
CA GLU A 64 17.14 -9.39 -4.57
C GLU A 64 16.10 -10.45 -4.93
N TYR A 65 15.01 -10.00 -5.54
CA TYR A 65 13.98 -10.87 -6.09
C TYR A 65 14.54 -11.60 -7.32
N GLU A 66 14.46 -12.92 -7.32
CA GLU A 66 14.86 -13.73 -8.46
C GLU A 66 13.72 -13.82 -9.47
N LEU A 67 13.88 -13.11 -10.59
CA LEU A 67 12.97 -13.22 -11.73
C LEU A 67 13.08 -14.63 -12.33
N ILE A 68 11.95 -15.18 -12.74
CA ILE A 68 11.90 -16.47 -13.43
C ILE A 68 11.72 -16.24 -14.92
N ASP A 69 12.56 -16.95 -15.70
CA ASP A 69 12.44 -17.00 -17.16
C ASP A 69 11.44 -18.08 -17.60
N ASN A 70 10.96 -17.98 -18.84
CA ASN A 70 10.09 -18.98 -19.47
C ASN A 70 8.78 -19.27 -18.73
N VAL A 71 8.20 -18.24 -18.10
CA VAL A 71 6.86 -18.31 -17.53
C VAL A 71 5.84 -17.99 -18.61
N GLU A 72 4.85 -18.86 -18.78
CA GLU A 72 3.68 -18.61 -19.61
C GLU A 72 2.62 -17.93 -18.75
N LEU A 73 2.23 -16.70 -19.13
CA LEU A 73 1.19 -15.95 -18.46
C LEU A 73 0.03 -15.66 -19.40
N SER A 74 -1.17 -15.72 -18.84
CA SER A 74 -2.39 -15.28 -19.50
C SER A 74 -3.33 -14.59 -18.51
N VAL A 75 -4.17 -13.70 -19.01
CA VAL A 75 -5.33 -13.18 -18.30
C VAL A 75 -6.59 -13.66 -19.00
N ASP A 76 -7.50 -14.24 -18.23
CA ASP A 76 -8.88 -14.49 -18.61
C ASP A 76 -9.74 -13.34 -18.11
N VAL A 77 -10.60 -12.83 -18.98
CA VAL A 77 -11.49 -11.70 -18.70
C VAL A 77 -12.93 -12.16 -18.85
N ASN A 78 -13.69 -12.12 -17.77
CA ASN A 78 -15.11 -12.49 -17.69
C ASN A 78 -15.39 -13.94 -18.10
N GLY A 79 -14.37 -14.82 -18.11
CA GLY A 79 -14.49 -16.24 -18.47
C GLY A 79 -14.66 -16.51 -19.98
N ASP A 80 -14.56 -15.50 -20.83
CA ASP A 80 -14.83 -15.62 -22.27
C ASP A 80 -13.71 -15.09 -23.17
N ARG A 81 -12.79 -14.27 -22.66
CA ARG A 81 -11.70 -13.65 -23.40
C ARG A 81 -10.37 -13.91 -22.74
N GLN A 82 -9.41 -14.43 -23.47
CA GLN A 82 -8.10 -14.71 -22.97
C GLN A 82 -7.03 -13.93 -23.75
N TYR A 83 -6.13 -13.28 -23.02
CA TYR A 83 -5.01 -12.54 -23.58
C TYR A 83 -3.70 -13.06 -23.00
N PRO A 84 -2.68 -13.32 -23.84
CA PRO A 84 -1.34 -13.66 -23.36
C PRO A 84 -0.63 -12.42 -22.84
N PHE A 85 0.42 -12.68 -22.04
CA PHE A 85 1.40 -11.66 -21.69
C PHE A 85 2.69 -11.87 -22.48
N VAL A 86 3.32 -10.79 -22.84
CA VAL A 86 4.65 -10.75 -23.44
C VAL A 86 5.64 -10.15 -22.44
N ARG A 87 6.84 -10.71 -22.35
CA ARG A 87 7.87 -10.18 -21.45
C ARG A 87 8.46 -8.89 -22.00
N GLU A 88 8.41 -7.82 -21.23
CA GLU A 88 9.03 -6.53 -21.49
C GLU A 88 9.97 -6.17 -20.30
N GLY A 89 11.25 -6.48 -20.43
CA GLY A 89 12.23 -6.30 -19.35
C GLY A 89 11.92 -7.19 -18.13
N ASN A 90 11.69 -6.54 -16.97
CA ASN A 90 11.35 -7.23 -15.72
C ASN A 90 9.85 -7.44 -15.51
N ASN A 91 9.03 -6.98 -16.44
CA ASN A 91 7.58 -7.10 -16.39
C ASN A 91 7.09 -8.03 -17.49
N TYR A 92 5.90 -8.57 -17.28
CA TYR A 92 5.07 -9.18 -18.31
C TYR A 92 3.91 -8.23 -18.61
N VAL A 93 3.63 -7.95 -19.88
CA VAL A 93 2.63 -6.97 -20.32
C VAL A 93 1.64 -7.66 -21.25
N SER A 94 0.36 -7.48 -21.01
CA SER A 94 -0.73 -7.96 -21.86
C SER A 94 -1.26 -6.82 -22.73
N GLU A 95 -1.80 -7.14 -23.90
CA GLU A 95 -2.54 -6.16 -24.72
C GLU A 95 -3.90 -5.79 -24.10
N TYR A 96 -4.36 -6.53 -23.11
CA TYR A 96 -5.61 -6.23 -22.42
C TYR A 96 -5.47 -4.94 -21.57
N VAL A 97 -6.47 -4.08 -21.69
CA VAL A 97 -6.67 -2.88 -20.89
C VAL A 97 -7.92 -3.07 -20.03
N PRO A 98 -7.78 -3.10 -18.69
CA PRO A 98 -8.88 -3.32 -17.77
C PRO A 98 -10.02 -2.31 -17.94
N GLN A 99 -11.26 -2.80 -17.80
CA GLN A 99 -12.49 -2.00 -17.80
C GLN A 99 -13.19 -2.13 -16.45
N GLU A 100 -13.98 -1.12 -16.09
CA GLU A 100 -14.81 -1.15 -14.88
C GLU A 100 -15.77 -2.34 -14.90
N GLY A 101 -15.79 -3.11 -13.81
CA GLY A 101 -16.65 -4.30 -13.65
C GLY A 101 -16.13 -5.57 -14.33
N ASP A 102 -14.95 -5.55 -14.95
CA ASP A 102 -14.34 -6.78 -15.45
C ASP A 102 -13.94 -7.69 -14.29
N HIS A 103 -14.24 -8.98 -14.40
CA HIS A 103 -13.64 -10.03 -13.58
C HIS A 103 -12.41 -10.56 -14.28
N ILE A 104 -11.24 -10.49 -13.64
CA ILE A 104 -9.97 -10.93 -14.23
C ILE A 104 -9.35 -12.08 -13.43
N LYS A 105 -8.83 -13.05 -14.16
CA LYS A 105 -8.04 -14.16 -13.64
C LYS A 105 -6.68 -14.21 -14.33
N VAL A 106 -5.63 -13.95 -13.58
CA VAL A 106 -4.25 -14.02 -14.08
C VAL A 106 -3.67 -15.36 -13.71
N THR A 107 -3.19 -16.10 -14.72
CA THR A 107 -2.60 -17.44 -14.58
C THR A 107 -1.14 -17.41 -15.01
N ALA A 108 -0.26 -18.01 -14.19
CA ALA A 108 1.15 -18.19 -14.52
C ALA A 108 1.54 -19.66 -14.42
N SER A 109 2.20 -20.18 -15.45
CA SER A 109 2.66 -21.57 -15.55
C SER A 109 4.16 -21.62 -15.84
N HIS A 110 4.85 -22.55 -15.19
CA HIS A 110 6.25 -22.85 -15.43
C HIS A 110 6.50 -24.36 -15.25
N LYS A 111 7.42 -24.92 -16.04
CA LYS A 111 7.68 -26.37 -16.06
C LYS A 111 8.06 -26.99 -14.70
N ASP A 112 8.74 -26.21 -13.83
CA ASP A 112 9.28 -26.69 -12.56
C ASP A 112 8.39 -26.35 -11.36
N PHE A 113 7.27 -25.65 -11.57
CA PHE A 113 6.36 -25.21 -10.52
C PHE A 113 4.91 -25.59 -10.82
N LYS A 114 4.11 -25.65 -9.78
CA LYS A 114 2.64 -25.74 -9.96
C LYS A 114 2.14 -24.48 -10.64
N THR A 115 1.19 -24.63 -11.55
CA THR A 115 0.44 -23.49 -12.10
C THR A 115 -0.23 -22.73 -10.99
N VAL A 116 -0.07 -21.41 -11.00
CA VAL A 116 -0.62 -20.48 -10.04
C VAL A 116 -1.60 -19.54 -10.71
N TYR A 117 -2.62 -19.09 -9.97
CA TYR A 117 -3.54 -18.07 -10.46
C TYR A 117 -4.11 -17.25 -9.31
N GLY A 118 -4.49 -16.02 -9.62
CA GLY A 118 -5.26 -15.14 -8.75
C GLY A 118 -6.38 -14.47 -9.51
N GLU A 119 -7.44 -14.10 -8.81
CA GLU A 119 -8.64 -13.50 -9.37
C GLU A 119 -8.99 -12.21 -8.64
N THR A 120 -9.58 -11.25 -9.33
CA THR A 120 -10.09 -10.01 -8.75
C THR A 120 -11.12 -9.36 -9.67
N ASP A 121 -12.00 -8.56 -9.09
CA ASP A 121 -12.91 -7.70 -9.83
C ASP A 121 -12.29 -6.30 -9.97
N VAL A 122 -12.46 -5.67 -11.13
CA VAL A 122 -12.05 -4.31 -11.38
C VAL A 122 -13.14 -3.37 -10.87
N PRO A 123 -12.90 -2.59 -9.81
CA PRO A 123 -13.93 -1.74 -9.23
C PRO A 123 -14.37 -0.65 -10.21
N LYS A 124 -15.58 -0.13 -10.04
CA LYS A 124 -16.04 1.08 -10.72
C LYS A 124 -15.25 2.28 -10.22
N ARG A 125 -15.13 3.32 -11.03
CA ARG A 125 -14.52 4.58 -10.59
C ARG A 125 -15.30 5.17 -9.42
N PRO A 126 -14.58 5.71 -8.40
CA PRO A 126 -15.25 6.36 -7.28
C PRO A 126 -16.00 7.60 -7.76
N LYS A 127 -17.16 7.85 -7.19
CA LYS A 127 -17.90 9.09 -7.40
C LYS A 127 -17.59 10.04 -6.26
N PHE A 128 -16.89 11.13 -6.56
CA PHE A 128 -16.58 12.12 -5.55
C PHE A 128 -16.63 13.55 -6.11
N GLY A 129 -16.74 14.52 -5.22
CA GLY A 129 -16.67 15.94 -5.52
C GLY A 129 -15.81 16.68 -4.50
N ILE A 130 -15.12 17.73 -4.93
CA ILE A 130 -14.47 18.68 -4.04
C ILE A 130 -15.42 19.86 -3.86
N ASP A 131 -15.95 20.02 -2.63
CA ASP A 131 -16.95 21.04 -2.32
C ASP A 131 -16.31 22.39 -2.04
N SER A 132 -15.14 22.38 -1.40
CA SER A 132 -14.36 23.59 -1.11
C SER A 132 -12.88 23.26 -0.95
N TYR A 133 -12.02 24.24 -1.21
CA TYR A 133 -10.60 24.15 -0.90
C TYR A 133 -9.96 25.52 -0.72
N LYS A 134 -8.90 25.59 0.09
CA LYS A 134 -8.11 26.80 0.31
C LYS A 134 -6.69 26.48 0.78
N VAL A 135 -5.74 27.29 0.35
CA VAL A 135 -4.39 27.33 0.94
C VAL A 135 -4.42 28.34 2.10
N THR A 136 -3.92 27.94 3.25
CA THR A 136 -3.84 28.77 4.45
C THR A 136 -2.45 29.37 4.64
N GLN A 137 -2.34 30.45 5.41
CA GLN A 137 -1.05 31.06 5.74
C GLN A 137 -0.13 30.16 6.58
N SER A 138 -0.68 29.07 7.16
CA SER A 138 0.06 28.08 7.94
C SER A 138 0.62 26.92 7.11
N SER A 139 0.85 27.12 5.82
CA SER A 139 1.37 26.08 4.92
C SER A 139 0.51 24.81 4.87
N ARG A 140 -0.80 25.01 4.75
CA ARG A 140 -1.79 23.95 4.73
C ARG A 140 -2.76 24.14 3.57
N LEU A 141 -2.98 23.08 2.79
CA LEU A 141 -4.13 23.00 1.87
C LEU A 141 -5.26 22.27 2.62
N GLU A 142 -6.35 22.96 2.88
CA GLU A 142 -7.59 22.39 3.42
C GLU A 142 -8.58 22.18 2.29
N PHE A 143 -9.31 21.06 2.32
CA PHE A 143 -10.35 20.77 1.34
C PHE A 143 -11.47 19.90 1.93
N ASP A 144 -12.68 20.14 1.46
CA ASP A 144 -13.86 19.32 1.76
C ASP A 144 -14.10 18.41 0.54
N LEU A 145 -14.16 17.09 0.78
CA LEU A 145 -14.36 16.06 -0.24
C LEU A 145 -15.59 15.23 0.13
N THR A 146 -16.55 15.17 -0.78
CA THR A 146 -17.72 14.29 -0.65
C THR A 146 -17.53 13.05 -1.51
N ILE A 147 -17.57 11.87 -0.90
CA ILE A 147 -17.65 10.58 -1.59
C ILE A 147 -19.11 10.17 -1.63
N GLN A 148 -19.60 9.75 -2.81
CA GLN A 148 -20.91 9.16 -3.02
C GLN A 148 -20.72 7.65 -3.13
N ASP A 149 -21.06 6.96 -2.07
CA ASP A 149 -20.89 5.53 -2.00
C ASP A 149 -22.10 4.79 -2.58
N PRO A 150 -21.94 3.77 -3.43
CA PRO A 150 -23.05 2.97 -3.95
C PRO A 150 -23.59 2.04 -2.87
N GLU A 151 -24.90 1.90 -2.81
CA GLU A 151 -25.60 0.99 -1.91
C GLU A 151 -25.36 -0.49 -2.28
N GLU A 152 -25.30 -1.37 -1.29
CA GLU A 152 -25.20 -2.84 -1.43
C GLU A 152 -23.86 -3.38 -2.03
N GLU A 153 -22.81 -2.59 -2.09
CA GLU A 153 -21.49 -3.02 -2.55
C GLU A 153 -20.44 -2.64 -1.48
N ASP A 154 -19.63 -3.57 -1.02
CA ASP A 154 -18.46 -3.25 -0.17
C ASP A 154 -17.42 -2.48 -1.00
N ASN A 155 -17.13 -1.25 -0.63
CA ASN A 155 -16.22 -0.39 -1.34
C ASN A 155 -14.98 -0.06 -0.52
N TYR A 156 -13.84 -0.04 -1.18
CA TYR A 156 -12.55 0.22 -0.56
C TYR A 156 -11.86 1.38 -1.29
N TYR A 157 -11.35 2.32 -0.53
CA TYR A 157 -10.83 3.57 -1.04
C TYR A 157 -9.38 3.80 -0.65
N ARG A 158 -8.67 4.53 -1.51
CA ARG A 158 -7.35 5.07 -1.22
C ARG A 158 -7.28 6.52 -1.68
N LEU A 159 -6.75 7.39 -0.81
CA LEU A 159 -6.51 8.79 -1.11
C LEU A 159 -5.01 9.05 -1.24
N ASN A 160 -4.62 9.87 -2.23
CA ASN A 160 -3.26 10.40 -2.32
C ASN A 160 -3.33 11.87 -2.72
N ALA A 161 -2.58 12.69 -2.02
CA ALA A 161 -2.43 14.11 -2.33
C ALA A 161 -0.99 14.39 -2.78
N TRP A 162 -0.85 15.11 -3.87
CA TRP A 162 0.43 15.40 -4.50
C TRP A 162 0.59 16.89 -4.68
N GLN A 163 1.81 17.40 -4.44
CA GLN A 163 2.20 18.77 -4.73
C GLN A 163 3.26 18.76 -5.83
N TYR A 164 3.12 19.66 -6.80
CA TYR A 164 4.12 19.93 -7.79
C TYR A 164 5.09 20.96 -7.23
N GLN A 165 6.33 20.54 -6.97
CA GLN A 165 7.34 21.36 -6.33
C GLN A 165 8.60 21.45 -7.18
N LYS A 166 9.16 22.66 -7.28
CA LYS A 166 10.45 22.92 -7.90
C LYS A 166 11.57 22.76 -6.88
N PHE A 167 12.57 21.98 -7.22
CA PHE A 167 13.78 21.86 -6.42
C PHE A 167 14.92 22.63 -7.08
N GLU A 168 15.53 23.57 -6.38
CA GLU A 168 16.70 24.30 -6.83
C GLU A 168 17.98 23.57 -6.43
N TRP A 169 18.28 22.47 -7.11
CA TRP A 169 19.58 21.83 -7.10
C TRP A 169 20.34 22.28 -8.37
N GLU A 170 21.54 21.80 -8.65
CA GLU A 170 22.37 22.24 -9.79
C GLU A 170 21.64 22.28 -11.16
N GLU A 171 20.57 21.47 -11.33
CA GLU A 171 19.59 21.60 -12.41
C GLU A 171 18.19 21.58 -11.78
N ALA A 172 17.41 22.65 -11.99
CA ALA A 172 16.07 22.75 -11.41
C ALA A 172 15.16 21.60 -11.90
N GLU A 173 14.84 20.68 -11.00
CA GLU A 173 13.89 19.60 -11.28
C GLU A 173 12.53 19.90 -10.66
N PHE A 174 11.47 19.62 -11.41
CA PHE A 174 10.10 19.68 -10.93
C PHE A 174 9.61 18.28 -10.63
N LEU A 175 9.21 18.03 -9.39
CA LEU A 175 8.74 16.72 -8.95
C LEU A 175 7.36 16.80 -8.31
N TRP A 176 6.60 15.72 -8.42
CA TRP A 176 5.37 15.52 -7.66
C TRP A 176 5.71 14.85 -6.33
N ILE A 177 5.48 15.58 -5.24
CA ILE A 177 5.68 15.09 -3.86
C ILE A 177 4.37 14.59 -3.31
N ASN A 178 4.35 13.37 -2.76
CA ASN A 178 3.19 12.83 -2.07
C ASN A 178 3.18 13.31 -0.61
N HIS A 179 2.05 13.83 -0.16
CA HIS A 179 1.84 14.31 1.18
C HIS A 179 0.91 13.39 1.98
N SER A 180 1.14 13.28 3.29
CA SER A 180 0.19 12.67 4.20
C SER A 180 -1.09 13.52 4.26
N ILE A 181 -2.23 12.86 4.24
CA ILE A 181 -3.55 13.47 4.38
C ILE A 181 -3.97 13.32 5.85
N TYR A 182 -4.56 14.37 6.39
CA TYR A 182 -5.01 14.44 7.79
C TYR A 182 -6.49 14.75 7.85
N SER A 183 -7.18 14.24 8.88
CA SER A 183 -8.59 14.51 9.13
C SER A 183 -8.95 14.32 10.61
N ASN A 184 -9.85 15.14 11.11
CA ASN A 184 -10.50 14.93 12.41
C ASN A 184 -11.82 14.14 12.31
N ASP A 185 -12.13 13.58 11.13
CA ASP A 185 -13.35 12.80 10.96
C ASP A 185 -13.34 11.56 11.86
N PRO A 186 -14.40 11.30 12.64
CA PRO A 186 -14.49 10.15 13.53
C PRO A 186 -14.33 8.81 12.85
N ILE A 187 -14.64 8.69 11.57
CA ILE A 187 -14.49 7.47 10.78
C ILE A 187 -13.05 6.94 10.83
N PHE A 188 -12.06 7.84 10.74
CA PHE A 188 -10.65 7.47 10.78
C PHE A 188 -10.10 7.25 12.20
N ASN A 189 -10.86 7.62 13.22
CA ASN A 189 -10.42 7.52 14.63
C ASN A 189 -10.69 6.17 15.29
N SER A 190 -11.49 5.30 14.67
CA SER A 190 -12.01 4.08 15.31
C SER A 190 -11.15 2.84 15.11
N SER A 191 -10.24 2.82 14.15
CA SER A 191 -9.62 1.59 13.66
C SER A 191 -8.14 1.39 14.02
N GLN A 192 -7.45 2.38 14.63
CA GLN A 192 -6.00 2.26 14.82
C GLN A 192 -5.53 2.64 16.23
N LEU A 193 -4.78 1.72 16.86
CA LEU A 193 -4.04 1.97 18.09
C LEU A 193 -3.05 3.15 17.90
N GLY A 194 -2.54 3.35 16.67
CA GLY A 194 -1.71 4.47 16.26
C GLY A 194 -2.41 5.82 16.47
N SER A 195 -3.67 5.96 16.04
CA SER A 195 -4.42 7.22 16.20
C SER A 195 -4.63 7.63 17.67
N TYR A 196 -4.54 6.68 18.61
CA TYR A 196 -4.60 6.96 20.04
C TYR A 196 -3.27 7.54 20.56
N ILE A 197 -2.15 7.09 20.01
CA ILE A 197 -0.81 7.59 20.35
C ILE A 197 -0.63 9.00 19.77
N ASP A 198 -1.05 9.22 18.51
CA ASP A 198 -1.01 10.54 17.85
C ASP A 198 -1.78 11.62 18.61
N LYS A 199 -2.91 11.25 19.23
CA LYS A 199 -3.67 12.15 20.11
C LYS A 199 -2.97 12.51 21.41
N ILE A 200 -2.08 11.65 21.90
CA ILE A 200 -1.34 11.87 23.16
C ILE A 200 -0.15 12.80 22.93
N ASP A 201 0.52 12.72 21.79
CA ASP A 201 1.68 13.54 21.46
C ASP A 201 1.33 14.87 20.78
N GLY A 202 0.06 15.07 20.42
CA GLY A 202 -0.46 16.29 19.80
C GLY A 202 -0.19 16.38 18.31
N SER A 203 0.19 15.28 17.65
CA SER A 203 0.29 15.25 16.19
C SER A 203 -1.08 15.29 15.50
N ASP A 204 -1.12 15.80 14.28
CA ASP A 204 -2.32 15.78 13.44
C ASP A 204 -2.73 14.32 13.11
N PRO A 205 -4.03 13.94 13.22
CA PRO A 205 -4.48 12.58 12.95
C PRO A 205 -4.38 12.25 11.46
N LYS A 206 -3.43 11.39 11.11
CA LYS A 206 -3.22 10.93 9.73
C LYS A 206 -4.37 10.02 9.27
N VAL A 207 -4.87 10.27 8.07
CA VAL A 207 -5.81 9.36 7.39
C VAL A 207 -5.05 8.10 6.97
N PRO A 208 -5.59 6.88 7.21
CA PRO A 208 -4.98 5.66 6.72
C PRO A 208 -4.90 5.68 5.19
N ASP A 209 -3.85 5.08 4.64
CA ASP A 209 -3.66 5.03 3.19
C ASP A 209 -4.83 4.33 2.49
N PHE A 210 -5.46 3.35 3.17
CA PHE A 210 -6.64 2.62 2.69
C PHE A 210 -7.73 2.61 3.76
N PHE A 211 -8.99 2.76 3.36
CA PHE A 211 -10.17 2.65 4.23
C PHE A 211 -11.35 2.04 3.47
N ASP A 212 -12.33 1.53 4.21
CA ASP A 212 -13.58 0.99 3.69
C ASP A 212 -14.75 1.95 3.93
N ASP A 213 -15.88 1.63 3.32
CA ASP A 213 -17.14 2.38 3.40
C ASP A 213 -18.00 2.03 4.60
N GLY A 214 -17.61 1.07 5.43
CA GLY A 214 -18.44 0.51 6.51
C GLY A 214 -19.13 1.51 7.43
N ALA A 215 -18.65 2.76 7.48
CA ALA A 215 -19.26 3.83 8.26
C ALA A 215 -20.20 4.73 7.44
N PHE A 216 -20.22 4.63 6.11
CA PHE A 216 -21.04 5.46 5.21
C PHE A 216 -21.60 4.71 3.99
N ASP A 217 -21.62 3.37 4.04
CA ASP A 217 -22.17 2.48 3.02
C ASP A 217 -23.54 2.96 2.52
N GLY A 218 -23.69 3.05 1.20
CA GLY A 218 -24.90 3.48 0.51
C GLY A 218 -25.24 4.97 0.69
N SER A 219 -24.34 5.78 1.20
CA SER A 219 -24.61 7.18 1.48
C SER A 219 -23.53 8.13 0.94
N SER A 220 -23.81 9.42 0.97
CA SER A 220 -22.81 10.44 0.70
C SER A 220 -22.20 10.93 2.00
N HIS A 221 -20.88 10.92 2.12
CA HIS A 221 -20.17 11.43 3.27
C HIS A 221 -19.21 12.55 2.86
N CYS A 222 -19.26 13.67 3.56
CA CYS A 222 -18.39 14.82 3.35
C CYS A 222 -17.27 14.82 4.40
N PHE A 223 -16.07 14.56 3.94
CA PHE A 223 -14.86 14.58 4.75
C PHE A 223 -14.21 15.94 4.69
N ARG A 224 -13.69 16.40 5.83
CA ARG A 224 -12.77 17.54 5.87
C ARG A 224 -11.35 17.05 6.03
N PHE A 225 -10.53 17.34 5.03
CA PHE A 225 -9.14 16.95 4.95
C PHE A 225 -8.20 18.15 4.93
N TRP A 226 -6.95 17.89 5.31
CA TRP A 226 -5.86 18.81 5.03
C TRP A 226 -4.56 18.08 4.76
N ILE A 227 -3.65 18.76 4.09
CA ILE A 227 -2.26 18.37 3.93
C ILE A 227 -1.38 19.52 4.44
N ASN A 228 -0.30 19.18 5.12
CA ASN A 228 0.74 20.12 5.51
C ASN A 228 1.86 20.05 4.49
N PHE A 229 2.41 21.17 4.11
CA PHE A 229 3.55 21.26 3.20
C PHE A 229 4.59 22.22 3.76
N ASP A 230 5.88 21.93 3.53
CA ASP A 230 6.96 22.76 3.98
C ASP A 230 7.13 23.96 3.04
N HIS A 231 7.30 25.14 3.62
CA HIS A 231 7.86 26.28 2.92
C HIS A 231 9.36 26.27 3.12
N HIS A 232 10.12 26.24 2.04
CA HIS A 232 11.51 26.68 2.14
C HIS A 232 11.50 28.21 2.33
N GLU A 233 12.27 28.72 3.32
CA GLU A 233 12.30 30.15 3.68
C GLU A 233 12.66 31.10 2.52
N GLU A 234 13.16 30.56 1.41
CA GLU A 234 13.49 31.29 0.18
C GLU A 234 12.29 31.39 -0.79
N ASP A 235 11.29 30.50 -0.69
CA ASP A 235 10.06 30.58 -1.45
C ASP A 235 9.11 31.54 -0.72
N LYS A 236 8.93 32.72 -1.28
CA LYS A 236 7.90 33.65 -0.80
C LYS A 236 6.55 32.93 -0.82
N SER A 237 5.94 32.77 0.34
CA SER A 237 4.68 32.06 0.57
C SER A 237 3.50 32.49 -0.32
N ASP A 238 3.69 33.54 -1.09
CA ASP A 238 2.69 34.09 -2.01
C ASP A 238 2.60 33.36 -3.36
N ASP A 239 3.51 32.39 -3.63
CA ASP A 239 3.59 31.72 -4.94
C ASP A 239 2.99 30.31 -4.95
N ILE A 240 2.68 29.68 -3.79
CA ILE A 240 2.04 28.35 -3.77
C ILE A 240 0.53 28.52 -3.99
N ARG A 241 0.05 27.87 -5.05
CA ARG A 241 -1.34 27.97 -5.49
C ARG A 241 -2.05 26.64 -5.34
N PRO A 242 -3.38 26.63 -5.19
CA PRO A 242 -4.14 25.37 -5.24
C PRO A 242 -3.84 24.52 -6.48
N GLU A 243 -3.56 25.16 -7.64
CA GLU A 243 -3.25 24.48 -8.90
C GLU A 243 -1.98 23.62 -8.86
N ASP A 244 -1.09 23.88 -7.89
CA ASP A 244 0.13 23.08 -7.68
C ASP A 244 -0.18 21.72 -7.04
N PHE A 245 -1.43 21.49 -6.65
CA PHE A 245 -1.86 20.26 -6.00
C PHE A 245 -2.80 19.43 -6.87
N LYS A 246 -2.72 18.13 -6.68
CA LYS A 246 -3.68 17.16 -7.22
C LYS A 246 -4.05 16.12 -6.16
N LEU A 247 -5.28 15.68 -6.21
CA LEU A 247 -5.81 14.60 -5.38
C LEU A 247 -6.13 13.41 -6.28
N THR A 248 -5.78 12.20 -5.86
CA THR A 248 -6.31 10.99 -6.47
C THR A 248 -7.19 10.26 -5.48
N VAL A 249 -8.38 9.89 -5.92
CA VAL A 249 -9.29 9.01 -5.22
C VAL A 249 -9.34 7.71 -6.01
N ASP A 250 -8.91 6.64 -5.41
CA ASP A 250 -8.89 5.31 -6.00
C ASP A 250 -9.98 4.46 -5.35
N ALA A 251 -10.84 3.82 -6.13
CA ALA A 251 -11.55 2.64 -5.70
C ALA A 251 -10.64 1.43 -5.93
N VAL A 252 -10.47 0.59 -4.93
CA VAL A 252 -9.57 -0.57 -5.00
C VAL A 252 -10.35 -1.87 -4.77
N SER A 253 -9.89 -2.96 -5.37
CA SER A 253 -10.49 -4.27 -5.14
C SER A 253 -10.25 -4.73 -3.70
N GLU A 254 -11.14 -5.56 -3.15
CA GLU A 254 -10.98 -6.17 -1.82
C GLU A 254 -9.62 -6.85 -1.66
N SER A 255 -9.17 -7.57 -2.69
CA SER A 255 -7.88 -8.26 -2.68
C SER A 255 -6.69 -7.29 -2.52
N LEU A 256 -6.72 -6.15 -3.21
CA LEU A 256 -5.69 -5.12 -3.08
C LEU A 256 -5.75 -4.44 -1.71
N TYR A 257 -6.96 -4.14 -1.21
CA TYR A 257 -7.19 -3.57 0.11
C TYR A 257 -6.59 -4.45 1.21
N ARG A 258 -7.01 -5.72 1.27
CA ARG A 258 -6.52 -6.69 2.27
C ARG A 258 -5.00 -6.92 2.18
N TYR A 259 -4.48 -7.02 0.96
CA TYR A 259 -3.04 -7.16 0.74
C TYR A 259 -2.27 -5.95 1.27
N SER A 260 -2.76 -4.75 0.98
CA SER A 260 -2.11 -3.51 1.40
C SER A 260 -2.12 -3.35 2.92
N LEU A 261 -3.25 -3.56 3.57
CA LEU A 261 -3.36 -3.49 5.04
C LEU A 261 -2.46 -4.52 5.74
N SER A 262 -2.47 -5.78 5.28
CA SER A 262 -1.64 -6.83 5.89
C SER A 262 -0.15 -6.57 5.70
N ARG A 263 0.24 -6.01 4.55
CA ARG A 263 1.62 -5.62 4.27
C ARG A 263 2.06 -4.43 5.12
N GLU A 264 1.19 -3.44 5.29
CA GLU A 264 1.44 -2.30 6.19
C GLU A 264 1.61 -2.77 7.63
N ALA A 265 0.70 -3.62 8.12
CA ALA A 265 0.80 -4.21 9.45
C ALA A 265 2.10 -5.00 9.64
N ALA A 266 2.54 -5.76 8.62
CA ALA A 266 3.80 -6.51 8.67
C ALA A 266 5.04 -5.58 8.68
N ASN A 267 5.00 -4.47 7.94
CA ASN A 267 6.09 -3.50 7.91
C ASN A 267 6.18 -2.67 9.20
N ASN A 268 5.06 -2.42 9.86
CA ASN A 268 5.00 -1.63 11.11
C ASN A 268 5.32 -2.47 12.37
N MET A 269 5.66 -3.76 12.21
CA MET A 269 6.12 -4.62 13.31
C MET A 269 7.57 -4.31 13.69
N ASP A 270 7.83 -3.13 14.27
CA ASP A 270 9.15 -2.73 14.74
C ASP A 270 9.36 -3.00 16.25
N GLY A 271 10.63 -3.24 16.65
CA GLY A 271 11.07 -3.27 18.04
C GLY A 271 10.49 -4.42 18.86
N ILE A 272 9.80 -4.11 19.97
CA ILE A 272 9.31 -5.09 20.95
C ILE A 272 8.26 -6.03 20.33
N ALA A 273 7.46 -5.57 19.38
CA ALA A 273 6.46 -6.39 18.69
C ALA A 273 7.07 -7.54 17.89
N VAL A 274 8.28 -7.36 17.33
CA VAL A 274 9.02 -8.43 16.64
C VAL A 274 9.43 -9.54 17.61
N ILE A 275 9.68 -9.21 18.88
CA ILE A 275 10.17 -10.16 19.88
C ILE A 275 9.02 -10.94 20.55
N PHE A 276 7.87 -10.31 20.74
CA PHE A 276 6.75 -10.85 21.52
C PHE A 276 5.44 -10.98 20.73
N GLY A 277 5.37 -10.41 19.52
CA GLY A 277 4.18 -10.46 18.66
C GLY A 277 4.10 -11.74 17.83
N GLU A 278 2.89 -12.12 17.45
CA GLU A 278 2.69 -13.14 16.43
C GLU A 278 3.04 -12.55 15.05
N PRO A 279 3.70 -13.33 14.17
CA PRO A 279 3.99 -12.85 12.80
C PRO A 279 2.70 -12.50 12.08
N VAL A 280 2.62 -11.29 11.53
CA VAL A 280 1.49 -10.89 10.67
C VAL A 280 1.57 -11.66 9.36
N SER A 281 0.51 -12.40 9.04
CA SER A 281 0.39 -13.09 7.77
C SER A 281 -0.03 -12.08 6.68
N ILE A 282 0.80 -11.89 5.66
CA ILE A 282 0.43 -11.08 4.51
C ILE A 282 -0.67 -11.80 3.72
N TYR A 283 -1.73 -11.06 3.39
CA TYR A 283 -2.84 -11.58 2.58
C TYR A 283 -2.35 -12.08 1.22
N ASN A 284 -2.94 -13.19 0.79
CA ASN A 284 -2.56 -13.88 -0.45
C ASN A 284 -3.82 -14.43 -1.12
N ASN A 285 -4.10 -14.01 -2.36
CA ASN A 285 -5.17 -14.57 -3.18
C ASN A 285 -4.65 -15.44 -4.35
N ILE A 286 -3.38 -15.87 -4.28
CA ILE A 286 -2.80 -16.72 -5.32
C ILE A 286 -2.94 -18.19 -4.93
N VAL A 287 -3.69 -18.92 -5.71
CA VAL A 287 -3.83 -20.38 -5.56
C VAL A 287 -2.53 -21.07 -5.97
N ASN A 288 -2.06 -22.02 -5.17
CA ASN A 288 -0.80 -22.77 -5.32
C ASN A 288 0.48 -21.91 -5.26
N GLY A 289 0.39 -20.61 -5.01
CA GLY A 289 1.51 -19.67 -5.01
C GLY A 289 1.43 -18.63 -3.92
N ILE A 290 2.15 -17.55 -4.10
CA ILE A 290 2.22 -16.40 -3.19
C ILE A 290 2.03 -15.12 -4.01
N GLY A 291 1.46 -14.07 -3.41
CA GLY A 291 1.36 -12.76 -4.03
C GLY A 291 -0.05 -12.20 -4.04
N CYS A 292 -0.33 -11.32 -5.00
CA CYS A 292 -1.64 -10.68 -5.11
C CYS A 292 -1.98 -10.32 -6.55
N VAL A 293 -3.21 -10.67 -6.95
CA VAL A 293 -3.89 -10.08 -8.11
C VAL A 293 -4.93 -9.12 -7.56
N GLY A 294 -4.81 -7.84 -7.91
CA GLY A 294 -5.69 -6.78 -7.44
C GLY A 294 -6.00 -5.78 -8.53
N ALA A 295 -6.89 -4.84 -8.25
CA ALA A 295 -7.30 -3.83 -9.21
C ALA A 295 -7.50 -2.46 -8.54
N VAL A 296 -7.33 -1.42 -9.33
CA VAL A 296 -7.54 -0.03 -8.94
C VAL A 296 -8.23 0.75 -10.06
N SER A 297 -9.25 1.49 -9.69
CA SER A 297 -9.94 2.43 -10.57
C SER A 297 -9.74 3.84 -10.04
N ARG A 298 -8.93 4.62 -10.73
CA ARG A 298 -8.50 5.94 -10.29
C ARG A 298 -9.32 7.04 -10.94
N LEU A 299 -9.66 8.04 -10.14
CA LEU A 299 -10.08 9.34 -10.62
C LEU A 299 -9.20 10.42 -9.98
N GLN A 300 -8.67 11.33 -10.78
CA GLN A 300 -7.82 12.43 -10.34
C GLN A 300 -8.58 13.75 -10.42
N PHE A 301 -8.40 14.58 -9.40
CA PHE A 301 -8.82 15.97 -9.36
C PHE A 301 -7.60 16.87 -9.28
N SER A 302 -7.53 17.88 -10.13
CA SER A 302 -6.57 18.98 -10.04
C SER A 302 -7.26 20.18 -9.45
N PHE A 303 -6.65 20.86 -8.49
CA PHE A 303 -7.27 21.98 -7.79
C PHE A 303 -7.41 23.26 -8.64
N ASP A 304 -7.21 23.14 -9.94
CA ASP A 304 -7.65 24.10 -10.97
C ASP A 304 -9.08 23.82 -11.48
N GLY A 305 -9.77 22.84 -10.88
CA GLY A 305 -11.15 22.45 -11.17
C GLY A 305 -11.31 21.34 -12.21
N ARG A 306 -10.23 20.66 -12.64
CA ARG A 306 -10.30 19.59 -13.64
C ARG A 306 -10.30 18.20 -13.01
N TYR A 307 -11.14 17.30 -13.55
CA TYR A 307 -11.14 15.87 -13.28
C TYR A 307 -10.50 15.10 -14.43
N GLN A 308 -9.69 14.07 -14.13
CA GLN A 308 -8.99 13.24 -15.12
C GLN A 308 -9.08 11.75 -14.78
#